data_84bf2b575e75c7ed1f89303906256414
#
_entry.id   84bf2b575e75c7ed1f89303906256414
#
_cell.length_a   1.000
_cell.length_b   1.000
_cell.length_c   1.000
_cell.angle_alpha   90.00
_cell.angle_beta   90.00
_cell.angle_gamma   90.00
#
_symmetry.space_group_name_H-M   'P 1'
#
loop_
_entity.id
_entity.type
_entity.pdbx_description
1 polymer ?
#
loop_
_entity_poly.entity_id
_entity_poly.type
_entity_poly.pdbx_seq_one_letter_code
_entity_poly.pdbx_strand_id
1 'polypeptide(L)'
;MSTDRYTSPLSERYASKEMQYIFSQDMKFTTWRKLWIALAETEMELGLSQDGKPVITQEQIDELKAHVDDINYDVAKEREKLVRHDVMSHVYAYGQQCPKAAGIIHLGATSCYVGDNTDIIIIDLNIQIFFNIRHNIAGHK
;
A
#
# COMPACT_ATOMS: atom_id res chain seq x y z
N MET A 1 14.18 -18.33 -20.44
CA MET A 1 13.51 -17.01 -20.32
C MET A 1 13.09 -16.62 -21.73
N SER A 2 11.89 -16.09 -21.88
CA SER A 2 11.41 -15.59 -23.17
C SER A 2 12.15 -14.30 -23.52
N THR A 3 12.66 -14.20 -24.76
CA THR A 3 13.39 -13.01 -25.25
C THR A 3 12.49 -12.04 -26.00
N ASP A 4 11.19 -12.33 -26.05
CA ASP A 4 10.14 -11.55 -26.75
C ASP A 4 9.43 -10.53 -25.85
N ARG A 5 9.90 -10.33 -24.61
CA ARG A 5 9.37 -9.38 -23.64
C ARG A 5 10.46 -8.45 -23.12
N TYR A 6 10.08 -7.21 -22.93
CA TYR A 6 10.96 -6.25 -22.29
C TYR A 6 11.28 -6.66 -20.86
N THR A 7 12.55 -6.59 -20.50
CA THR A 7 13.06 -6.75 -19.14
C THR A 7 13.88 -5.52 -18.78
N SER A 8 13.85 -5.11 -17.51
CA SER A 8 14.60 -3.95 -17.06
C SER A 8 16.02 -4.34 -16.65
N PRO A 9 17.07 -3.80 -17.30
CA PRO A 9 18.45 -4.02 -16.86
C PRO A 9 18.70 -3.56 -15.41
N LEU A 10 17.97 -2.55 -14.94
CA LEU A 10 18.06 -2.07 -13.58
C LEU A 10 17.68 -3.18 -12.59
N SER A 11 16.55 -3.85 -12.80
CA SER A 11 16.09 -4.93 -11.92
C SER A 11 16.97 -6.17 -12.02
N GLU A 12 17.43 -6.53 -13.24
CA GLU A 12 18.16 -7.77 -13.45
C GLU A 12 19.64 -7.72 -13.04
N ARG A 13 20.29 -6.56 -13.20
CA ARG A 13 21.75 -6.45 -13.10
C ARG A 13 22.23 -5.46 -12.06
N TYR A 14 21.56 -4.32 -11.88
CA TYR A 14 22.13 -3.17 -11.19
C TYR A 14 21.44 -2.83 -9.88
N ALA A 15 20.15 -3.10 -9.71
CA ALA A 15 19.45 -2.80 -8.49
C ALA A 15 19.77 -3.81 -7.38
N SER A 16 20.01 -3.32 -6.17
CA SER A 16 20.09 -4.17 -4.98
C SER A 16 18.72 -4.82 -4.70
N LYS A 17 18.71 -5.89 -3.91
CA LYS A 17 17.44 -6.54 -3.49
C LYS A 17 16.54 -5.58 -2.73
N GLU A 18 17.13 -4.72 -1.91
CA GLU A 18 16.44 -3.69 -1.14
C GLU A 18 15.76 -2.66 -2.07
N MET A 19 16.48 -2.18 -3.08
CA MET A 19 15.94 -1.26 -4.08
C MET A 19 14.82 -1.91 -4.90
N GLN A 20 14.96 -3.18 -5.27
CA GLN A 20 13.90 -3.92 -5.97
C GLN A 20 12.65 -4.07 -5.11
N TYR A 21 12.81 -4.29 -3.80
CA TYR A 21 11.69 -4.39 -2.87
C TYR A 21 10.93 -3.06 -2.75
N ILE A 22 11.64 -1.93 -2.61
CA ILE A 22 11.01 -0.61 -2.51
C ILE A 22 10.08 -0.31 -3.69
N PHE A 23 10.47 -0.73 -4.90
CA PHE A 23 9.65 -0.56 -6.11
C PHE A 23 8.76 -1.75 -6.44
N SER A 24 8.61 -2.71 -5.51
CA SER A 24 7.77 -3.88 -5.71
C SER A 24 6.29 -3.60 -5.50
N GLN A 25 5.46 -4.48 -6.03
CA GLN A 25 4.01 -4.46 -5.77
C GLN A 25 3.72 -4.69 -4.28
N ASP A 26 4.49 -5.56 -3.61
CA ASP A 26 4.30 -5.82 -2.18
C ASP A 26 4.49 -4.54 -1.37
N MET A 27 5.56 -3.79 -1.60
CA MET A 27 5.78 -2.51 -0.93
C MET A 27 4.66 -1.50 -1.24
N LYS A 28 4.27 -1.39 -2.51
CA LYS A 28 3.22 -0.47 -2.94
C LYS A 28 1.89 -0.77 -2.23
N PHE A 29 1.40 -1.98 -2.32
CA PHE A 29 0.06 -2.31 -1.85
C PHE A 29 -0.02 -2.51 -0.33
N THR A 30 1.05 -2.95 0.33
CA THR A 30 1.14 -2.91 1.79
C THR A 30 1.11 -1.46 2.30
N THR A 31 1.76 -0.53 1.60
CA THR A 31 1.70 0.89 1.95
C THR A 31 0.28 1.45 1.78
N TRP A 32 -0.45 1.06 0.74
CA TRP A 32 -1.87 1.42 0.60
C TRP A 32 -2.70 0.97 1.80
N ARG A 33 -2.52 -0.28 2.25
CA ARG A 33 -3.22 -0.80 3.42
C ARG A 33 -2.88 -0.04 4.70
N LYS A 34 -1.61 0.29 4.91
CA LYS A 34 -1.17 1.14 6.04
C LYS A 34 -1.80 2.52 6.00
N LEU A 35 -1.90 3.14 4.83
CA LEU A 35 -2.55 4.43 4.66
C LEU A 35 -4.06 4.36 4.95
N TRP A 36 -4.76 3.30 4.53
CA TRP A 36 -6.18 3.11 4.87
C TRP A 36 -6.39 2.87 6.35
N ILE A 37 -5.48 2.15 7.03
CA ILE A 37 -5.53 1.99 8.49
C ILE A 37 -5.35 3.34 9.18
N ALA A 38 -4.34 4.12 8.80
CA ALA A 38 -4.08 5.44 9.36
C ALA A 38 -5.25 6.41 9.13
N LEU A 39 -5.90 6.35 7.97
CA LEU A 39 -7.12 7.11 7.67
C LEU A 39 -8.23 6.73 8.66
N ALA A 40 -8.54 5.44 8.79
CA ALA A 40 -9.59 4.96 9.68
C ALA A 40 -9.31 5.28 11.15
N GLU A 41 -8.05 5.17 11.61
CA GLU A 41 -7.65 5.57 12.96
C GLU A 41 -7.90 7.07 13.20
N THR A 42 -7.50 7.92 12.26
CA THR A 42 -7.69 9.36 12.36
C THR A 42 -9.18 9.74 12.35
N GLU A 43 -9.97 9.13 11.49
CA GLU A 43 -11.41 9.35 11.43
C GLU A 43 -12.13 8.89 12.71
N MET A 44 -11.67 7.81 13.32
CA MET A 44 -12.17 7.36 14.62
C MET A 44 -11.81 8.37 15.74
N GLU A 45 -10.55 8.84 15.78
CA GLU A 45 -10.11 9.86 16.76
C GLU A 45 -10.88 11.18 16.62
N LEU A 46 -11.22 11.58 15.40
CA LEU A 46 -12.06 12.76 15.14
C LEU A 46 -13.52 12.55 15.53
N GLY A 47 -13.90 11.33 15.93
CA GLY A 47 -15.26 11.03 16.39
C GLY A 47 -16.27 11.01 15.25
N LEU A 48 -15.90 10.56 14.05
CA LEU A 48 -16.81 10.44 12.93
C LEU A 48 -18.02 9.60 13.30
N SER A 49 -19.20 10.18 13.24
CA SER A 49 -20.43 9.54 13.68
C SER A 49 -21.57 9.75 12.66
N GLN A 50 -22.45 8.76 12.57
CA GLN A 50 -23.67 8.80 11.79
C GLN A 50 -24.85 8.37 12.70
N ASP A 51 -25.91 9.17 12.71
CA ASP A 51 -27.08 8.94 13.57
C ASP A 51 -26.75 8.74 15.06
N GLY A 52 -25.71 9.44 15.55
CA GLY A 52 -25.23 9.39 16.93
C GLY A 52 -24.45 8.12 17.27
N LYS A 53 -24.08 7.30 16.28
CA LYS A 53 -23.24 6.10 16.46
C LYS A 53 -21.89 6.30 15.77
N PRO A 54 -20.79 5.82 16.37
CA PRO A 54 -19.49 5.81 15.70
C PRO A 54 -19.58 5.05 14.38
N VAL A 55 -19.02 5.62 13.33
CA VAL A 55 -18.91 4.97 12.00
C VAL A 55 -17.79 3.95 12.00
N ILE A 56 -16.72 4.23 12.74
CA ILE A 56 -15.52 3.41 12.80
C ILE A 56 -15.33 2.92 14.23
N THR A 57 -15.03 1.62 14.37
CA THR A 57 -14.83 0.96 15.65
C THR A 57 -13.41 0.39 15.74
N GLN A 58 -12.90 0.19 16.95
CA GLN A 58 -11.60 -0.44 17.18
C GLN A 58 -11.53 -1.84 16.58
N GLU A 59 -12.62 -2.61 16.65
CA GLU A 59 -12.68 -3.97 16.09
C GLU A 59 -12.44 -3.99 14.58
N GLN A 60 -12.97 -3.00 13.85
CA GLN A 60 -12.72 -2.85 12.41
C GLN A 60 -11.26 -2.51 12.12
N ILE A 61 -10.65 -1.62 12.91
CA ILE A 61 -9.24 -1.27 12.77
C ILE A 61 -8.35 -2.47 13.06
N ASP A 62 -8.65 -3.24 14.09
CA ASP A 62 -7.88 -4.44 14.46
C ASP A 62 -7.96 -5.51 13.37
N GLU A 63 -9.13 -5.67 12.72
CA GLU A 63 -9.30 -6.55 11.57
C GLU A 63 -8.46 -6.10 10.38
N LEU A 64 -8.42 -4.81 10.06
CA LEU A 64 -7.54 -4.26 9.02
C LEU A 64 -6.05 -4.54 9.34
N LYS A 65 -5.62 -4.27 10.55
CA LYS A 65 -4.23 -4.51 10.97
C LYS A 65 -3.82 -5.97 10.85
N ALA A 66 -4.72 -6.90 11.15
CA ALA A 66 -4.46 -8.33 11.05
C ALA A 66 -4.15 -8.80 9.63
N HIS A 67 -4.63 -8.07 8.61
CA HIS A 67 -4.50 -8.42 7.20
C HIS A 67 -3.68 -7.40 6.38
N VAL A 68 -2.79 -6.64 7.02
CA VAL A 68 -2.03 -5.58 6.34
C VAL A 68 -1.05 -6.11 5.30
N ASP A 69 -0.45 -7.27 5.53
CA ASP A 69 0.64 -7.82 4.72
C ASP A 69 0.20 -8.98 3.80
N ASP A 70 -0.92 -9.63 4.05
CA ASP A 70 -1.37 -10.81 3.31
C ASP A 70 -2.27 -10.49 2.11
N ILE A 71 -1.73 -9.78 1.13
CA ILE A 71 -2.47 -9.27 -0.03
C ILE A 71 -2.91 -10.39 -0.95
N ASN A 72 -4.23 -10.48 -1.21
CA ASN A 72 -4.77 -11.41 -2.21
C ASN A 72 -4.75 -10.77 -3.61
N TYR A 73 -3.62 -10.93 -4.31
CA TYR A 73 -3.42 -10.38 -5.65
C TYR A 73 -4.37 -10.95 -6.70
N ASP A 74 -4.77 -12.21 -6.57
CA ASP A 74 -5.62 -12.85 -7.57
C ASP A 74 -7.02 -12.23 -7.52
N VAL A 75 -7.57 -12.04 -6.33
CA VAL A 75 -8.88 -11.36 -6.14
C VAL A 75 -8.81 -9.93 -6.66
N ALA A 76 -7.73 -9.19 -6.35
CA ALA A 76 -7.55 -7.83 -6.84
C ALA A 76 -7.49 -7.77 -8.37
N LYS A 77 -6.72 -8.64 -9.02
CA LYS A 77 -6.58 -8.71 -10.49
C LYS A 77 -7.91 -9.08 -11.18
N GLU A 78 -8.64 -10.07 -10.65
CA GLU A 78 -9.95 -10.44 -11.21
C GLU A 78 -10.96 -9.29 -11.08
N ARG A 79 -10.94 -8.59 -9.95
CA ARG A 79 -11.80 -7.43 -9.76
C ARG A 79 -11.44 -6.28 -10.69
N GLU A 80 -10.16 -6.04 -10.92
CA GLU A 80 -9.68 -4.98 -11.81
C GLU A 80 -10.11 -5.20 -13.26
N LYS A 81 -10.15 -6.42 -13.74
CA LYS A 81 -10.70 -6.73 -15.07
C LYS A 81 -12.14 -6.25 -15.26
N LEU A 82 -12.92 -6.27 -14.18
CA LEU A 82 -14.33 -5.86 -14.20
C LEU A 82 -14.50 -4.35 -14.04
N VAL A 83 -13.81 -3.74 -13.07
CA VAL A 83 -14.04 -2.33 -12.71
C VAL A 83 -13.05 -1.37 -13.38
N ARG A 84 -11.94 -1.89 -13.93
CA ARG A 84 -10.87 -1.12 -14.57
C ARG A 84 -10.34 0.02 -13.70
N HIS A 85 -10.17 -0.27 -12.42
CA HIS A 85 -9.74 0.68 -11.41
C HIS A 85 -8.94 -0.04 -10.32
N ASP A 86 -7.64 0.20 -10.26
CA ASP A 86 -6.70 -0.49 -9.38
C ASP A 86 -7.01 -0.28 -7.89
N VAL A 87 -7.18 0.98 -7.45
CA VAL A 87 -7.47 1.29 -6.04
C VAL A 87 -8.75 0.59 -5.58
N MET A 88 -9.85 0.70 -6.35
CA MET A 88 -11.13 0.06 -6.00
C MET A 88 -11.05 -1.46 -6.03
N SER A 89 -10.18 -2.03 -6.84
CA SER A 89 -9.94 -3.48 -6.88
C SER A 89 -9.23 -3.96 -5.61
N HIS A 90 -8.27 -3.20 -5.12
CA HIS A 90 -7.59 -3.47 -3.86
C HIS A 90 -8.47 -3.20 -2.63
N VAL A 91 -9.32 -2.17 -2.65
CA VAL A 91 -10.37 -1.96 -1.63
C VAL A 91 -11.29 -3.18 -1.54
N TYR A 92 -11.76 -3.68 -2.68
CA TYR A 92 -12.59 -4.88 -2.73
C TYR A 92 -11.85 -6.11 -2.17
N ALA A 93 -10.63 -6.37 -2.62
CA ALA A 93 -9.84 -7.52 -2.16
C ALA A 93 -9.58 -7.46 -0.65
N TYR A 94 -9.28 -6.28 -0.13
CA TYR A 94 -9.09 -6.07 1.31
C TYR A 94 -10.39 -6.27 2.09
N GLY A 95 -11.50 -5.75 1.59
CA GLY A 95 -12.83 -5.93 2.19
C GLY A 95 -13.30 -7.38 2.22
N GLN A 96 -12.86 -8.23 1.28
CA GLN A 96 -13.14 -9.67 1.33
C GLN A 96 -12.42 -10.36 2.49
N GLN A 97 -11.25 -9.89 2.87
CA GLN A 97 -10.49 -10.38 4.02
C GLN A 97 -10.97 -9.75 5.35
N CYS A 98 -11.51 -8.53 5.28
CA CYS A 98 -11.94 -7.72 6.42
C CYS A 98 -13.44 -7.38 6.32
N PRO A 99 -14.36 -8.34 6.46
CA PRO A 99 -15.78 -8.11 6.22
C PRO A 99 -16.41 -7.08 7.17
N LYS A 100 -15.93 -6.95 8.42
CA LYS A 100 -16.42 -5.94 9.37
C LYS A 100 -15.99 -4.53 8.98
N ALA A 101 -14.78 -4.42 8.44
CA ALA A 101 -14.18 -3.15 8.05
C ALA A 101 -14.44 -2.76 6.58
N ALA A 102 -15.04 -3.64 5.77
CA ALA A 102 -15.20 -3.42 4.33
C ALA A 102 -15.84 -2.07 3.96
N GLY A 103 -16.76 -1.58 4.75
CA GLY A 103 -17.46 -0.32 4.51
C GLY A 103 -16.69 0.95 4.87
N ILE A 104 -15.57 0.82 5.60
CA ILE A 104 -14.76 1.97 6.04
C ILE A 104 -13.42 2.07 5.31
N ILE A 105 -13.05 1.06 4.52
CA ILE A 105 -11.83 1.12 3.73
C ILE A 105 -11.96 2.25 2.71
N HIS A 106 -11.00 3.19 2.70
CA HIS A 106 -10.97 4.31 1.77
C HIS A 106 -12.12 5.31 1.97
N LEU A 107 -12.74 5.34 3.13
CA LEU A 107 -13.85 6.25 3.43
C LEU A 107 -13.39 7.71 3.30
N GLY A 108 -14.16 8.53 2.62
CA GLY A 108 -13.89 9.96 2.43
C GLY A 108 -12.65 10.31 1.60
N ALA A 109 -11.87 9.34 1.13
CA ALA A 109 -10.66 9.58 0.37
C ALA A 109 -10.84 9.46 -1.15
N THR A 110 -9.93 10.06 -1.91
CA THR A 110 -9.79 9.84 -3.36
C THR A 110 -8.70 8.82 -3.65
N SER A 111 -8.64 8.29 -4.89
CA SER A 111 -7.59 7.36 -5.31
C SER A 111 -6.17 7.93 -5.13
N CYS A 112 -6.00 9.24 -5.32
CA CYS A 112 -4.73 9.93 -5.12
C CYS A 112 -4.26 9.90 -3.66
N TYR A 113 -5.15 9.71 -2.68
CA TYR A 113 -4.73 9.58 -1.29
C TYR A 113 -3.71 8.46 -1.09
N VAL A 114 -4.00 7.27 -1.59
CA VAL A 114 -3.05 6.15 -1.47
C VAL A 114 -1.97 6.19 -2.55
N GLY A 115 -2.30 6.59 -3.78
CA GLY A 115 -1.35 6.66 -4.89
C GLY A 115 -0.22 7.64 -4.61
N ASP A 116 -0.54 8.90 -4.47
CA ASP A 116 0.45 9.98 -4.36
C ASP A 116 1.25 9.90 -3.06
N ASN A 117 0.60 9.59 -1.93
CA ASN A 117 1.31 9.42 -0.67
C ASN A 117 2.26 8.21 -0.69
N THR A 118 1.88 7.11 -1.34
CA THR A 118 2.77 5.96 -1.52
C THR A 118 3.98 6.32 -2.38
N ASP A 119 3.79 7.05 -3.46
CA ASP A 119 4.89 7.49 -4.32
C ASP A 119 5.87 8.39 -3.56
N ILE A 120 5.37 9.30 -2.72
CA ILE A 120 6.21 10.15 -1.84
C ILE A 120 7.00 9.28 -0.85
N ILE A 121 6.36 8.31 -0.20
CA ILE A 121 7.02 7.40 0.75
C ILE A 121 8.11 6.58 0.05
N ILE A 122 7.83 6.05 -1.14
CA ILE A 122 8.79 5.28 -1.93
C ILE A 122 9.99 6.15 -2.33
N ILE A 123 9.75 7.38 -2.77
CA ILE A 123 10.82 8.32 -3.13
C ILE A 123 11.69 8.65 -1.90
N ASP A 124 11.09 8.92 -0.75
CA ASP A 124 11.83 9.22 0.48
C ASP A 124 12.72 8.03 0.91
N LEU A 125 12.18 6.82 0.92
CA LEU A 125 12.94 5.60 1.21
C LEU A 125 14.10 5.39 0.24
N ASN A 126 13.88 5.63 -1.04
CA ASN A 126 14.91 5.55 -2.07
C ASN A 126 16.05 6.54 -1.78
N ILE A 127 15.72 7.78 -1.46
CA ILE A 127 16.69 8.83 -1.11
C ILE A 127 17.48 8.44 0.14
N GLN A 128 16.84 7.91 1.18
CA GLN A 128 17.50 7.46 2.41
C GLN A 128 18.51 6.35 2.12
N ILE A 129 18.17 5.35 1.32
CA ILE A 129 19.09 4.28 0.91
C ILE A 129 20.28 4.85 0.16
N PHE A 130 20.05 5.75 -0.80
CA PHE A 130 21.11 6.37 -1.58
C PHE A 130 22.10 7.13 -0.68
N PHE A 131 21.62 7.89 0.29
CA PHE A 131 22.48 8.60 1.24
C PHE A 131 23.22 7.65 2.18
N ASN A 132 22.62 6.58 2.65
CA ASN A 132 23.25 5.58 3.50
C ASN A 132 24.39 4.86 2.76
N ILE A 133 24.19 4.48 1.50
CA ILE A 133 25.25 3.89 0.67
C ILE A 133 26.43 4.87 0.52
N ARG A 134 26.15 6.14 0.25
CA ARG A 134 27.18 7.17 0.10
C ARG A 134 27.98 7.40 1.39
N HIS A 135 27.32 7.39 2.54
CA HIS A 135 27.99 7.52 3.86
C HIS A 135 28.93 6.34 4.14
N ASN A 136 28.49 5.12 3.85
CA ASN A 136 29.29 3.92 4.04
C ASN A 136 30.55 3.89 3.13
N ILE A 137 30.43 4.41 1.91
CA ILE A 137 31.58 4.53 0.98
C ILE A 137 32.55 5.62 1.45
N ALA A 138 32.07 6.72 2.00
CA ALA A 138 32.89 7.83 2.45
C ALA A 138 33.62 7.55 3.78
N GLY A 139 33.05 6.69 4.63
CA GLY A 139 33.61 6.30 5.93
C GLY A 139 34.71 5.24 5.87
N HIS A 140 35.04 4.71 4.71
CA HIS A 140 36.11 3.71 4.50
C HIS A 140 37.36 4.29 3.84
N LYS A 141 37.65 5.57 4.05
CA LYS A 141 38.92 6.19 3.66
C LYS A 141 39.81 6.47 4.88
#